data_a0a941eb1fa99eea06a499afffa0a9bf
#
_entry.id   a0a941eb1fa99eea06a499afffa0a9bf
#
_cell.length_a   1.000
_cell.length_b   1.000
_cell.length_c   1.000
_cell.angle_alpha   90.00
_cell.angle_beta   90.00
_cell.angle_gamma   90.00
#
_symmetry.space_group_name_H-M   'P 1'
#
loop_
_entity.id
_entity.type
_entity.pdbx_description
1 polymer ?
#
loop_
_entity_poly.entity_id
_entity_poly.type
_entity_poly.pdbx_seq_one_letter_code
_entity_poly.pdbx_strand_id
1 'polypeptide(L)'
;MKKIYIVDDSVKLRKRLYELLSEVDNVQVIGQAGNADQALDDIRVLKPDTVLLDIRLPGKSGIQLLGEIKKWQPEITVIIMTNYDYPQYHQQSIRAGADHFFNKTREFESIIEVLKR
;
A
#
# COMPACT_ATOMS: atom_id res chain seq x y z
N MET A 1 -14.19 -9.19 -6.71
CA MET A 1 -12.73 -9.28 -6.56
C MET A 1 -12.19 -8.12 -5.75
N LYS A 2 -11.25 -8.39 -4.87
CA LYS A 2 -10.55 -7.34 -4.13
C LYS A 2 -9.61 -6.60 -5.08
N LYS A 3 -9.81 -5.30 -5.21
CA LYS A 3 -9.01 -4.45 -6.10
C LYS A 3 -7.87 -3.83 -5.32
N ILE A 4 -6.64 -4.10 -5.75
CA ILE A 4 -5.43 -3.68 -5.04
C ILE A 4 -4.63 -2.69 -5.88
N TYR A 5 -4.18 -1.63 -5.24
CA TYR A 5 -3.26 -0.65 -5.82
C TYR A 5 -1.95 -0.67 -5.05
N ILE A 6 -0.82 -0.65 -5.77
CA ILE A 6 0.52 -0.77 -5.17
C ILE A 6 1.29 0.54 -5.33
N VAL A 7 1.83 1.06 -4.22
CA VAL A 7 2.64 2.27 -4.21
C VAL A 7 3.99 1.97 -3.58
N ASP A 8 5.03 1.92 -4.41
CA ASP A 8 6.40 1.66 -3.98
C ASP A 8 7.34 2.16 -5.09
N ASP A 9 8.43 2.83 -4.73
CA ASP A 9 9.38 3.35 -5.71
C ASP A 9 10.25 2.26 -6.36
N SER A 10 10.27 1.05 -5.80
CA SER A 10 11.01 -0.06 -6.36
C SER A 10 10.19 -0.75 -7.46
N VAL A 11 10.62 -0.57 -8.71
CA VAL A 11 10.01 -1.26 -9.86
C VAL A 11 10.07 -2.78 -9.67
N LYS A 12 11.20 -3.27 -9.15
CA LYS A 12 11.42 -4.71 -8.92
C LYS A 12 10.41 -5.26 -7.91
N LEU A 13 10.18 -4.56 -6.82
CA LEU A 13 9.23 -5.01 -5.81
C LEU A 13 7.79 -4.97 -6.34
N ARG A 14 7.41 -3.90 -7.05
CA ARG A 14 6.08 -3.83 -7.64
C ARG A 14 5.82 -4.99 -8.59
N LYS A 15 6.80 -5.32 -9.42
CA LYS A 15 6.70 -6.44 -10.36
C LYS A 15 6.52 -7.77 -9.61
N ARG A 16 7.30 -7.99 -8.57
CA ARG A 16 7.20 -9.20 -7.75
C ARG A 16 5.83 -9.33 -7.09
N LEU A 17 5.33 -8.25 -6.51
CA LEU A 17 4.00 -8.24 -5.90
C LEU A 17 2.91 -8.52 -6.94
N TYR A 18 3.01 -7.90 -8.10
CA TYR A 18 2.05 -8.13 -9.19
C TYR A 18 2.01 -9.60 -9.58
N GLU A 19 3.18 -10.21 -9.78
CA GLU A 19 3.28 -11.62 -10.18
C GLU A 19 2.71 -12.54 -9.11
N LEU A 20 3.04 -12.31 -7.84
CA LEU A 20 2.53 -13.14 -6.75
C LEU A 20 1.02 -12.99 -6.56
N LEU A 21 0.52 -11.77 -6.62
CA LEU A 21 -0.90 -11.51 -6.43
C LEU A 21 -1.75 -11.97 -7.60
N SER A 22 -1.18 -12.06 -8.80
CA SER A 22 -1.90 -12.59 -9.96
C SER A 22 -2.27 -14.06 -9.80
N GLU A 23 -1.60 -14.78 -8.89
CA GLU A 23 -1.88 -16.17 -8.59
C GLU A 23 -2.84 -16.37 -7.41
N VAL A 24 -3.24 -15.28 -6.76
CA VAL A 24 -4.17 -15.33 -5.63
C VAL A 24 -5.60 -15.16 -6.14
N ASP A 25 -6.47 -16.09 -5.76
CA ASP A 25 -7.88 -16.04 -6.16
C ASP A 25 -8.58 -14.84 -5.53
N ASN A 26 -9.51 -14.25 -6.26
CA ASN A 26 -10.35 -13.12 -5.82
C ASN A 26 -9.58 -11.83 -5.51
N VAL A 27 -8.38 -11.69 -6.06
CA VAL A 27 -7.54 -10.50 -5.91
C VAL A 27 -7.12 -10.03 -7.30
N GLN A 28 -7.16 -8.73 -7.52
CA GLN A 28 -6.75 -8.13 -8.78
C GLN A 28 -5.93 -6.87 -8.51
N VAL A 29 -4.71 -6.79 -9.05
CA VAL A 29 -3.93 -5.56 -9.02
C VAL A 29 -4.41 -4.66 -10.15
N ILE A 30 -5.00 -3.52 -9.81
CA ILE A 30 -5.62 -2.63 -10.79
C ILE A 30 -4.73 -1.46 -11.18
N GLY A 31 -3.60 -1.28 -10.51
CA GLY A 31 -2.65 -0.24 -10.85
C GLY A 31 -1.50 -0.18 -9.88
N GLN A 32 -0.50 0.60 -10.23
CA GLN A 32 0.70 0.79 -9.41
C GLN A 32 1.37 2.12 -9.74
N ALA A 33 2.09 2.67 -8.78
CA ALA A 33 2.87 3.90 -8.97
C ALA A 33 4.13 3.87 -8.11
N GLY A 34 5.11 4.66 -8.54
CA GLY A 34 6.39 4.82 -7.83
C GLY A 34 6.49 6.10 -7.02
N ASN A 35 5.45 6.92 -7.01
CA ASN A 35 5.43 8.18 -6.24
C ASN A 35 4.02 8.47 -5.75
N ALA A 36 3.93 9.37 -4.77
CA ALA A 36 2.66 9.66 -4.11
C ALA A 36 1.68 10.43 -4.98
N ASP A 37 2.15 11.37 -5.79
CA ASP A 37 1.26 12.21 -6.60
C ASP A 37 0.53 11.38 -7.66
N GLN A 38 1.25 10.53 -8.38
CA GLN A 38 0.65 9.62 -9.35
C GLN A 38 -0.32 8.67 -8.68
N ALA A 39 0.07 8.14 -7.51
CA ALA A 39 -0.77 7.22 -6.76
C ALA A 39 -2.09 7.87 -6.37
N LEU A 40 -2.06 9.10 -5.85
CA LEU A 40 -3.27 9.78 -5.41
C LEU A 40 -4.24 10.02 -6.58
N ASP A 41 -3.71 10.46 -7.72
CA ASP A 41 -4.52 10.66 -8.92
C ASP A 41 -5.18 9.35 -9.37
N ASP A 42 -4.41 8.28 -9.43
CA ASP A 42 -4.92 6.97 -9.85
C ASP A 42 -5.95 6.42 -8.88
N ILE A 43 -5.68 6.52 -7.58
CA ILE A 43 -6.58 5.99 -6.54
C ILE A 43 -7.94 6.67 -6.60
N ARG A 44 -7.97 7.98 -6.84
CA ARG A 44 -9.23 8.73 -6.97
C ARG A 44 -10.07 8.24 -8.14
N VAL A 45 -9.42 7.86 -9.22
CA VAL A 45 -10.11 7.39 -10.45
C VAL A 45 -10.48 5.91 -10.33
N LEU A 46 -9.52 5.08 -9.90
CA LEU A 46 -9.67 3.62 -9.90
C LEU A 46 -10.46 3.09 -8.70
N LYS A 47 -10.46 3.80 -7.59
CA LYS A 47 -11.19 3.44 -6.37
C LYS A 47 -10.91 2.02 -5.91
N PRO A 48 -9.64 1.70 -5.57
CA PRO A 48 -9.29 0.36 -5.09
C PRO A 48 -9.92 0.07 -3.72
N ASP A 49 -10.03 -1.21 -3.38
CA ASP A 49 -10.45 -1.65 -2.05
C ASP A 49 -9.31 -1.58 -1.05
N THR A 50 -8.09 -1.84 -1.54
CA THR A 50 -6.89 -1.95 -0.70
C THR A 50 -5.71 -1.28 -1.40
N VAL A 51 -4.91 -0.56 -0.62
CA VAL A 51 -3.67 0.08 -1.10
C VAL A 51 -2.50 -0.48 -0.30
N LEU A 52 -1.50 -1.01 -1.02
CA LEU A 52 -0.19 -1.35 -0.44
C LEU A 52 0.71 -0.14 -0.60
N LEU A 53 1.29 0.35 0.48
CA LEU A 53 1.90 1.66 0.49
C LEU A 53 3.22 1.67 1.26
N ASP A 54 4.31 2.09 0.60
CA ASP A 54 5.58 2.32 1.27
C ASP A 54 5.62 3.72 1.88
N ILE A 55 6.39 3.88 2.96
CA ILE A 55 6.57 5.18 3.63
C ILE A 55 7.50 6.08 2.82
N ARG A 56 8.62 5.55 2.32
CA ARG A 56 9.63 6.31 1.61
C ARG A 56 9.32 6.37 0.13
N LEU A 57 8.80 7.51 -0.31
CA LEU A 57 8.45 7.75 -1.72
C LEU A 57 9.08 9.06 -2.17
N PRO A 58 9.40 9.21 -3.47
CA PRO A 58 9.81 10.49 -4.01
C PRO A 58 8.71 11.54 -3.82
N GLY A 59 9.10 12.72 -3.41
CA GLY A 59 8.17 13.83 -3.16
C GLY A 59 7.47 13.70 -1.81
N LYS A 60 6.17 13.48 -1.84
CA LYS A 60 5.34 13.34 -0.65
C LYS A 60 5.56 11.97 0.00
N SER A 61 5.65 11.93 1.33
CA SER A 61 5.83 10.66 2.05
C SER A 61 4.58 9.78 1.97
N GLY A 62 4.77 8.47 2.17
CA GLY A 62 3.65 7.53 2.21
C GLY A 62 2.69 7.80 3.35
N ILE A 63 3.18 8.30 4.50
CA ILE A 63 2.29 8.64 5.64
C ILE A 63 1.38 9.82 5.28
N GLN A 64 1.90 10.81 4.56
CA GLN A 64 1.07 11.92 4.07
C GLN A 64 0.01 11.42 3.09
N LEU A 65 0.40 10.54 2.18
CA LEU A 65 -0.53 9.93 1.22
C LEU A 65 -1.61 9.12 1.94
N LEU A 66 -1.23 8.33 2.94
CA LEU A 66 -2.15 7.58 3.79
C LEU A 66 -3.21 8.51 4.39
N GLY A 67 -2.78 9.62 4.98
CA GLY A 67 -3.68 10.59 5.58
C GLY A 67 -4.67 11.16 4.57
N GLU A 68 -4.22 11.46 3.37
CA GLU A 68 -5.07 11.98 2.30
C GLU A 68 -6.09 10.93 1.82
N ILE A 69 -5.65 9.69 1.66
CA ILE A 69 -6.54 8.58 1.28
C ILE A 69 -7.64 8.41 2.32
N LYS A 70 -7.28 8.36 3.59
CA LYS A 70 -8.25 8.13 4.66
C LYS A 70 -9.22 9.30 4.85
N LYS A 71 -8.78 10.51 4.57
CA LYS A 71 -9.66 11.68 4.57
C LYS A 71 -10.70 11.60 3.47
N TRP A 72 -10.26 11.18 2.29
CA TRP A 72 -11.12 11.13 1.12
C TRP A 72 -12.03 9.91 1.14
N GLN A 73 -11.50 8.74 1.49
CA GLN A 73 -12.23 7.48 1.42
C GLN A 73 -11.79 6.57 2.57
N PRO A 74 -12.32 6.78 3.79
CA PRO A 74 -11.84 6.06 4.98
C PRO A 74 -12.04 4.54 4.95
N GLU A 75 -12.90 4.03 4.10
CA GLU A 75 -13.13 2.60 3.98
C GLU A 75 -12.07 1.87 3.15
N ILE A 76 -11.20 2.56 2.44
CA ILE A 76 -10.10 1.91 1.74
C ILE A 76 -9.15 1.33 2.79
N THR A 77 -8.85 0.04 2.69
CA THR A 77 -7.86 -0.60 3.55
C THR A 77 -6.47 -0.18 3.09
N VAL A 78 -5.69 0.40 3.99
CA VAL A 78 -4.30 0.79 3.68
C VAL A 78 -3.35 -0.07 4.50
N ILE A 79 -2.47 -0.77 3.79
CA ILE A 79 -1.44 -1.63 4.37
C ILE A 79 -0.10 -0.96 4.12
N ILE A 80 0.56 -0.51 5.18
CA ILE A 80 1.92 0.01 5.08
C ILE A 80 2.87 -1.18 4.99
N MET A 81 3.77 -1.13 4.01
CA MET A 81 4.84 -2.10 3.85
C MET A 81 6.13 -1.30 3.67
N THR A 82 7.07 -1.47 4.57
CA THR A 82 8.29 -0.67 4.54
C THR A 82 9.46 -1.41 5.18
N ASN A 83 10.69 -1.05 4.76
CA ASN A 83 11.89 -1.47 5.48
C ASN A 83 12.25 -0.48 6.60
N TYR A 84 11.53 0.64 6.69
CA TYR A 84 11.74 1.67 7.72
C TYR A 84 10.74 1.46 8.85
N ASP A 85 10.87 0.34 9.59
CA ASP A 85 9.92 -0.07 10.61
C ASP A 85 10.26 0.44 12.01
N TYR A 86 10.76 1.66 12.10
CA TYR A 86 11.04 2.30 13.38
C TYR A 86 9.75 2.58 14.15
N PRO A 87 9.79 2.51 15.49
CA PRO A 87 8.57 2.70 16.29
C PRO A 87 7.83 4.01 16.00
N GLN A 88 8.54 5.11 15.73
CA GLN A 88 7.90 6.39 15.43
C GLN A 88 7.11 6.34 14.12
N TYR A 89 7.58 5.62 13.11
CA TYR A 89 6.85 5.46 11.85
C TYR A 89 5.62 4.59 12.03
N HIS A 90 5.74 3.54 12.84
CA HIS A 90 4.61 2.69 13.17
C HIS A 90 3.51 3.51 13.83
N GLN A 91 3.86 4.30 14.86
CA GLN A 91 2.90 5.14 15.58
C GLN A 91 2.24 6.18 14.67
N GLN A 92 3.03 6.85 13.83
CA GLN A 92 2.51 7.85 12.90
C GLN A 92 1.55 7.21 11.88
N SER A 93 1.88 6.02 11.40
CA SER A 93 1.05 5.30 10.45
C SER A 93 -0.29 4.91 11.05
N ILE A 94 -0.28 4.38 12.27
CA ILE A 94 -1.51 4.00 12.98
C ILE A 94 -2.38 5.24 13.23
N ARG A 95 -1.79 6.35 13.67
CA ARG A 95 -2.52 7.60 13.89
C ARG A 95 -3.15 8.15 12.61
N ALA A 96 -2.47 7.95 11.47
CA ALA A 96 -2.99 8.39 10.18
C ALA A 96 -4.04 7.44 9.59
N GLY A 97 -4.29 6.30 10.24
CA GLY A 97 -5.36 5.40 9.88
C GLY A 97 -4.93 4.12 9.18
N ALA A 98 -3.64 3.75 9.23
CA ALA A 98 -3.19 2.49 8.63
C ALA A 98 -3.90 1.30 9.28
N ASP A 99 -4.36 0.39 8.44
CA ASP A 99 -5.03 -0.82 8.91
C ASP A 99 -4.02 -1.91 9.27
N HIS A 100 -2.88 -1.93 8.58
CA HIS A 100 -1.78 -2.86 8.85
C HIS A 100 -0.45 -2.18 8.60
N PHE A 101 0.59 -2.67 9.30
CA PHE A 101 1.95 -2.16 9.15
C PHE A 101 2.90 -3.36 9.18
N PHE A 102 3.63 -3.58 8.08
CA PHE A 102 4.54 -4.71 7.95
C PHE A 102 5.92 -4.28 7.46
N ASN A 103 6.95 -5.02 7.90
CA ASN A 103 8.26 -4.94 7.28
C ASN A 103 8.21 -5.68 5.94
N LYS A 104 8.53 -5.00 4.84
CA LYS A 104 8.34 -5.58 3.51
C LYS A 104 9.34 -6.67 3.13
N THR A 105 10.40 -6.86 3.93
CA THR A 105 11.36 -7.95 3.74
C THR A 105 11.04 -9.13 4.66
N ARG A 106 10.93 -8.85 5.96
CA ARG A 106 10.76 -9.91 6.98
C ARG A 106 9.34 -10.44 7.06
N GLU A 107 8.35 -9.61 6.74
CA GLU A 107 6.94 -9.95 6.91
C GLU A 107 6.20 -10.02 5.58
N PHE A 108 6.91 -10.26 4.49
CA PHE A 108 6.34 -10.28 3.14
C PHE A 108 5.18 -11.28 3.01
N GLU A 109 5.34 -12.47 3.59
CA GLU A 109 4.29 -13.49 3.55
C GLU A 109 3.05 -13.07 4.33
N SER A 110 3.23 -12.31 5.42
CA SER A 110 2.10 -11.78 6.20
C SER A 110 1.26 -10.81 5.37
N ILE A 111 1.91 -10.01 4.52
CA ILE A 111 1.21 -9.11 3.60
C ILE A 111 0.30 -9.91 2.67
N ILE A 112 0.84 -10.96 2.07
CA ILE A 112 0.07 -11.82 1.16
C ILE A 112 -1.10 -12.48 1.89
N GLU A 113 -0.87 -12.97 3.11
CA GLU A 113 -1.94 -13.61 3.90
C GLU A 113 -3.09 -12.65 4.20
N VAL A 114 -2.78 -11.40 4.55
CA VAL A 114 -3.84 -10.40 4.79
C VAL A 114 -4.64 -10.14 3.52
N LEU A 115 -3.97 -10.09 2.38
CA LEU A 115 -4.65 -9.82 1.10
C LEU A 115 -5.55 -10.97 0.64
N LYS A 116 -5.28 -12.20 1.09
CA LYS A 116 -6.12 -13.36 0.79
C LYS A 116 -7.46 -13.33 1.52
N ARG A 117 -7.53 -12.60 2.61
CA ARG A 117 -8.76 -12.51 3.42
C ARG A 117 -9.78 -11.63 2.73
#